data_da75fce7739dccfb4ad69e15650151d4
#
_entry.id   da75fce7739dccfb4ad69e15650151d4
#
_cell.length_a   1.000
_cell.length_b   1.000
_cell.length_c   1.000
_cell.angle_alpha   90.00
_cell.angle_beta   90.00
_cell.angle_gamma   90.00
#
_symmetry.space_group_name_H-M   'P 1'
#
loop_
_entity.id
_entity.type
_entity.pdbx_description
1 polymer ?
#
loop_
_entity_poly.entity_id
_entity_poly.type
_entity_poly.pdbx_seq_one_letter_code
_entity_poly.pdbx_strand_id
1 'polypeptide(L)'
;MAFSISSNAAALYREIELGAKEGIRLFVKYAGSGDSGGFSLGAAPGTPSDEDYVQEVDGLRFFVKPHELWLVDNMKLDYDKTSDRMMCEFPGLA
;
A
#
# COMPACT_ATOMS: atom_id res chain seq x y z
N MET A 1 1.60 4.26 -14.60
CA MET A 1 1.20 4.45 -13.21
C MET A 1 1.20 3.12 -12.49
N ALA A 2 2.24 2.85 -11.75
CA ALA A 2 2.38 1.61 -10.99
C ALA A 2 3.17 1.91 -9.72
N PHE A 3 2.89 1.15 -8.68
CA PHE A 3 3.69 1.22 -7.48
C PHE A 3 4.56 -0.04 -7.39
N SER A 4 5.59 0.02 -6.56
CA SER A 4 6.47 -1.12 -6.32
C SER A 4 6.40 -1.52 -4.86
N ILE A 5 6.24 -2.80 -4.63
CA ILE A 5 6.25 -3.36 -3.29
C ILE A 5 7.25 -4.50 -3.30
N SER A 6 8.28 -4.40 -2.45
CA SER A 6 9.31 -5.44 -2.41
C SER A 6 8.75 -6.75 -1.86
N SER A 7 9.44 -7.85 -2.13
CA SER A 7 9.03 -9.15 -1.60
C SER A 7 9.02 -9.16 -0.07
N ASN A 8 9.97 -8.45 0.55
CA ASN A 8 10.01 -8.34 2.01
C ASN A 8 8.78 -7.61 2.56
N ALA A 9 8.38 -6.53 1.90
CA ALA A 9 7.19 -5.80 2.31
C ALA A 9 5.93 -6.63 2.06
N ALA A 10 5.84 -7.28 0.92
CA ALA A 10 4.68 -8.13 0.59
C ALA A 10 4.51 -9.25 1.62
N ALA A 11 5.62 -9.80 2.10
CA ALA A 11 5.57 -10.87 3.09
C ALA A 11 4.89 -10.45 4.38
N LEU A 12 5.01 -9.18 4.78
CA LEU A 12 4.31 -8.67 5.96
C LEU A 12 2.80 -8.67 5.76
N TYR A 13 2.36 -8.31 4.56
CA TYR A 13 0.93 -8.23 4.27
C TYR A 13 0.29 -9.61 4.11
N ARG A 14 1.08 -10.65 3.88
CA ARG A 14 0.55 -12.01 3.81
C ARG A 14 0.00 -12.51 5.13
N GLU A 15 0.35 -11.87 6.23
CA GLU A 15 -0.17 -12.22 7.54
C GLU A 15 -1.61 -11.76 7.73
N ILE A 16 -2.09 -10.89 6.85
CA ILE A 16 -3.48 -10.44 6.88
C ILE A 16 -4.36 -11.52 6.29
N GLU A 17 -5.36 -11.96 7.03
CA GLU A 17 -6.32 -12.94 6.52
C GLU A 17 -7.22 -12.31 5.49
N LEU A 18 -7.29 -12.95 4.32
CA LEU A 18 -8.11 -12.49 3.22
C LEU A 18 -9.13 -13.53 2.83
N GLY A 19 -10.35 -13.09 2.53
CA GLY A 19 -11.35 -13.94 1.92
C GLY A 19 -11.01 -14.23 0.46
N ALA A 20 -11.78 -15.11 -0.17
CA ALA A 20 -11.48 -15.61 -1.51
C ALA A 20 -11.42 -14.52 -2.58
N LYS A 21 -12.17 -13.44 -2.39
CA LYS A 21 -12.20 -12.33 -3.36
C LYS A 21 -11.60 -11.05 -2.83
N GLU A 22 -10.94 -11.12 -1.69
CA GLU A 22 -10.35 -9.95 -1.07
C GLU A 22 -8.92 -9.73 -1.49
N GLY A 23 -8.49 -8.48 -1.44
CA GLY A 23 -7.11 -8.09 -1.59
C GLY A 23 -6.75 -7.11 -0.49
N ILE A 24 -5.59 -6.51 -0.61
CA ILE A 24 -5.11 -5.49 0.33
C ILE A 24 -5.43 -4.12 -0.27
N ARG A 25 -6.29 -3.37 0.38
CA ARG A 25 -6.60 -2.01 -0.03
C ARG A 25 -5.54 -1.08 0.54
N LEU A 26 -4.93 -0.29 -0.34
CA LEU A 26 -4.01 0.76 0.05
C LEU A 26 -4.76 2.08 0.04
N PHE A 27 -4.62 2.86 1.11
CA PHE A 27 -5.40 4.08 1.23
C PHE A 27 -4.62 5.15 1.98
N VAL A 28 -5.12 6.38 1.93
CA VAL A 28 -4.52 7.51 2.65
C VAL A 28 -4.98 7.45 4.10
N LYS A 29 -4.01 7.43 5.00
CA LYS A 29 -4.29 7.47 6.43
C LYS A 29 -3.80 8.81 6.96
N TYR A 30 -4.69 9.61 7.48
CA TYR A 30 -4.34 10.93 8.00
C TYR A 30 -3.88 10.80 9.45
N ALA A 31 -2.65 11.22 9.71
CA ALA A 31 -2.11 11.26 11.04
C ALA A 31 -2.55 12.56 11.70
N GLY A 32 -3.24 12.48 12.79
CA GLY A 32 -3.93 13.62 13.35
C GLY A 32 -3.08 14.82 13.73
N SER A 33 -1.89 14.64 14.24
CA SER A 33 -1.07 15.76 14.68
C SER A 33 0.39 15.38 14.66
N GLY A 34 0.88 15.10 13.51
CA GLY A 34 2.28 14.74 13.38
C GLY A 34 3.14 15.87 12.90
N ASP A 35 4.41 15.80 13.18
CA ASP A 35 5.39 16.73 12.64
C ASP A 35 5.60 16.54 11.16
N SER A 36 5.11 15.48 10.62
CA SER A 36 5.47 15.06 9.27
C SER A 36 4.43 15.38 8.22
N GLY A 37 3.54 16.30 8.50
CA GLY A 37 2.64 16.77 7.47
C GLY A 37 1.42 15.94 7.19
N GLY A 38 1.13 15.00 8.02
CA GLY A 38 -0.24 14.59 8.16
C GLY A 38 -0.77 13.42 7.37
N PHE A 39 -0.01 12.68 6.58
CA PHE A 39 -0.59 11.46 6.01
C PHE A 39 0.45 10.35 5.84
N SER A 40 -0.04 9.12 5.79
CA SER A 40 0.78 7.93 5.59
C SER A 40 -0.03 6.89 4.81
N LEU A 41 0.62 5.80 4.47
CA LEU A 41 -0.05 4.71 3.77
C LEU A 41 -0.76 3.81 4.77
N GLY A 42 -2.05 3.57 4.54
CA GLY A 42 -2.81 2.58 5.28
C GLY A 42 -3.03 1.33 4.43
N ALA A 43 -3.26 0.22 5.08
CA ALA A 43 -3.55 -1.05 4.41
C ALA A 43 -4.61 -1.82 5.19
N ALA A 44 -5.58 -2.38 4.48
CA ALA A 44 -6.66 -3.15 5.09
C ALA A 44 -7.21 -4.16 4.10
N PRO A 45 -7.80 -5.26 4.57
CA PRO A 45 -8.45 -6.18 3.65
C PRO A 45 -9.71 -5.56 3.05
N GLY A 46 -10.02 -5.92 1.83
CA GLY A 46 -11.22 -5.44 1.16
C GLY A 46 -11.40 -6.10 -0.19
N THR A 47 -12.54 -5.86 -0.82
CA THR A 47 -12.86 -6.42 -2.13
C THR A 47 -12.74 -5.31 -3.18
N PRO A 48 -11.87 -5.47 -4.19
CA PRO A 48 -11.75 -4.45 -5.23
C PRO A 48 -13.02 -4.38 -6.08
N SER A 49 -13.35 -3.16 -6.51
CA SER A 49 -14.44 -2.94 -7.47
C SER A 49 -13.85 -2.76 -8.87
N ASP A 50 -14.73 -2.72 -9.87
CA ASP A 50 -14.30 -2.63 -11.26
C ASP A 50 -13.51 -1.36 -11.58
N GLU A 51 -13.71 -0.31 -10.81
CA GLU A 51 -13.02 0.96 -11.01
C GLU A 51 -11.64 1.03 -10.37
N ASP A 52 -11.35 0.10 -9.50
CA ASP A 52 -10.12 0.16 -8.72
C ASP A 52 -8.91 -0.25 -9.54
N TYR A 53 -7.77 0.36 -9.26
CA TYR A 53 -6.51 -0.07 -9.80
C TYR A 53 -6.03 -1.26 -8.99
N VAL A 54 -5.77 -2.38 -9.65
CA VAL A 54 -5.34 -3.61 -9.00
C VAL A 54 -3.96 -4.00 -9.51
N GLN A 55 -3.07 -4.34 -8.60
CA GLN A 55 -1.72 -4.79 -8.94
C GLN A 55 -1.38 -5.99 -8.06
N GLU A 56 -0.93 -7.07 -8.70
CA GLU A 56 -0.53 -8.27 -7.97
C GLU A 56 0.97 -8.25 -7.72
N VAL A 57 1.37 -8.53 -6.49
CA VAL A 57 2.77 -8.62 -6.09
C VAL A 57 2.95 -9.88 -5.25
N ASP A 58 3.82 -10.78 -5.72
CA ASP A 58 4.12 -12.04 -5.03
C ASP A 58 2.86 -12.83 -4.65
N GLY A 59 1.89 -12.84 -5.54
CA GLY A 59 0.65 -13.56 -5.32
C GLY A 59 -0.38 -12.83 -4.48
N LEU A 60 -0.06 -11.66 -3.95
CA LEU A 60 -1.01 -10.82 -3.23
C LEU A 60 -1.58 -9.77 -4.16
N ARG A 61 -2.86 -9.53 -4.03
CA ARG A 61 -3.55 -8.51 -4.82
C ARG A 61 -3.65 -7.24 -4.00
N PHE A 62 -3.02 -6.18 -4.47
CA PHE A 62 -3.12 -4.86 -3.86
C PHE A 62 -4.02 -4.01 -4.74
N PHE A 63 -4.87 -3.19 -4.15
CA PHE A 63 -5.75 -2.34 -4.94
C PHE A 63 -5.91 -0.97 -4.30
N VAL A 64 -6.23 0.01 -5.15
CA VAL A 64 -6.35 1.41 -4.74
C VAL A 64 -7.58 2.00 -5.39
N LYS A 65 -8.35 2.76 -4.62
CA LYS A 65 -9.51 3.47 -5.16
C LYS A 65 -9.05 4.61 -6.07
N PRO A 66 -9.86 4.96 -7.09
CA PRO A 66 -9.45 6.01 -8.04
C PRO A 66 -9.06 7.33 -7.38
N HIS A 67 -9.75 7.74 -6.33
CA HIS A 67 -9.46 9.01 -5.68
C HIS A 67 -8.19 8.99 -4.83
N GLU A 68 -7.58 7.84 -4.67
CA GLU A 68 -6.35 7.69 -3.89
C GLU A 68 -5.15 7.30 -4.74
N LEU A 69 -5.32 7.19 -6.05
CA LEU A 69 -4.22 6.83 -6.94
C LEU A 69 -3.04 7.81 -6.87
N TRP A 70 -3.33 9.07 -6.61
CA TRP A 70 -2.29 10.09 -6.51
C TRP A 70 -1.24 9.77 -5.44
N LEU A 71 -1.67 9.10 -4.37
CA LEU A 71 -0.78 8.75 -3.28
C LEU A 71 0.23 7.69 -3.70
N VAL A 72 -0.22 6.68 -4.43
CA VAL A 72 0.61 5.51 -4.74
C VAL A 72 1.28 5.56 -6.10
N ASP A 73 1.06 6.62 -6.86
CA ASP A 73 1.66 6.77 -8.19
C ASP A 73 3.18 6.75 -8.08
N ASN A 74 3.79 5.70 -8.64
CA ASN A 74 5.23 5.44 -8.56
C ASN A 74 5.77 5.25 -7.13
N MET A 75 4.88 4.93 -6.18
CA MET A 75 5.28 4.65 -4.81
C MET A 75 6.22 3.45 -4.75
N LYS A 76 7.19 3.52 -3.87
CA LYS A 76 8.09 2.39 -3.58
C LYS A 76 7.97 2.03 -2.11
N LEU A 77 7.58 0.80 -1.87
CA LEU A 77 7.40 0.28 -0.52
C LEU A 77 8.36 -0.87 -0.28
N ASP A 78 9.14 -0.80 0.76
CA ASP A 78 10.10 -1.83 1.10
C ASP A 78 10.11 -2.06 2.62
N TYR A 79 10.64 -3.18 3.03
CA TYR A 79 10.78 -3.51 4.43
C TYR A 79 12.19 -4.03 4.69
N ASP A 80 12.87 -3.42 5.66
CA ASP A 80 14.19 -3.83 6.07
C ASP A 80 14.06 -4.78 7.27
N LYS A 81 14.34 -6.05 7.04
CA LYS A 81 14.23 -7.07 8.10
C LYS A 81 15.23 -6.86 9.22
N THR A 82 16.39 -6.30 8.90
CA THR A 82 17.46 -6.11 9.88
C THR A 82 17.09 -5.06 10.91
N SER A 83 16.51 -3.96 10.48
CA SER A 83 16.13 -2.87 11.36
C SER A 83 14.64 -2.89 11.72
N ASP A 84 13.88 -3.84 11.17
CA ASP A 84 12.43 -3.96 11.35
C ASP A 84 11.75 -2.63 11.02
N ARG A 85 12.10 -2.08 9.87
CA ARG A 85 11.59 -0.77 9.45
C ARG A 85 10.96 -0.82 8.08
N MET A 86 9.74 -0.29 7.98
CA MET A 86 9.06 -0.12 6.70
C MET A 86 9.53 1.19 6.07
N MET A 87 9.94 1.12 4.81
CA MET A 87 10.38 2.30 4.05
C MET A 87 9.39 2.56 2.92
N CYS A 88 8.97 3.79 2.80
CA CYS A 88 7.99 4.17 1.79
C CYS A 88 8.39 5.48 1.13
N GLU A 89 8.48 5.47 -0.19
CA GLU A 89 8.78 6.65 -0.97
C GLU A 89 7.60 7.02 -1.83
N PHE A 90 7.25 8.29 -1.85
CA PHE A 90 6.16 8.81 -2.65
C PHE A 90 6.67 9.87 -3.62
N PRO A 91 7.27 9.45 -4.75
CA PRO A 91 7.84 10.43 -5.69
C PRO A 91 6.83 11.43 -6.23
N GLY A 92 5.58 11.02 -6.38
CA GLY A 92 4.54 11.91 -6.87
C GLY A 92 4.19 13.07 -5.96
N LEU A 93 4.68 13.05 -4.72
CA LEU A 93 4.40 14.08 -3.73
C LEU A 93 5.59 14.99 -3.46
N ALA A 94 6.69 14.73 -4.11
CA ALA A 94 7.93 15.49 -3.88
C ALA A 94 7.86 16.89 -4.48
#